data_2a46ce8fc9396ced997a55e6964987e6
#
_entry.id   2a46ce8fc9396ced997a55e6964987e6
#
_cell.length_a   1.000
_cell.length_b   1.000
_cell.length_c   1.000
_cell.angle_alpha   90.00
_cell.angle_beta   90.00
_cell.angle_gamma   90.00
#
_symmetry.space_group_name_H-M   'P 1'
#
loop_
_entity.id
_entity.type
_entity.pdbx_description
1 polymer ?
#
loop_
_entity_poly.entity_id
_entity_poly.type
_entity_poly.pdbx_seq_one_letter_code
_entity_poly.pdbx_strand_id
1 'polypeptide(L)'
;MSDYRIETKCVQGGYTPGNGEPRQIPIVQSTTFKYATSEDMGKLFDLEANGYFYTRLQNPTNDYVAAKICELEGGTAAMLTSSGQAANFFALFNICSCGDHIVSSSSIYGGTFNLISVTMAKMGIEVTFVSPDCTDEELEAAFRPNTKAVFGETIANPALTVLDIEKFAKVAHENGVPLIVDNTFATPVNCRPFEWGADIVTHSTTKHMDGHGAAVGGAIVDSGKFDWMAHADKFPGLCTPDDSYHGITYAEKFGREGAFITKCTAQLMRDFGAIQSPQNAFYLNLGLESLHVRMARHCENGQAVAEFLAAHPKVASVSYCGLPGDKYHALAEKYLPHGSCGVVSFELKGGREAAGTFMKHLKLAAIETHVADARTCCLNPASSTHRQMTDKQLAAAGIPAGLVRMSCGLESKQDLIGDIAQALDQVK
;
A
#
# COMPACT_ATOMS: atom_id res chain seq x y z
N MET A 1 -7.20 -20.95 7.02
CA MET A 1 -7.94 -21.01 5.72
C MET A 1 -7.02 -21.07 4.50
N SER A 2 -5.88 -21.79 4.56
CA SER A 2 -4.86 -21.83 3.49
C SER A 2 -5.38 -22.29 2.13
N ASP A 3 -6.35 -23.21 2.12
CA ASP A 3 -6.79 -23.88 0.88
C ASP A 3 -7.95 -23.20 0.14
N TYR A 4 -8.52 -22.14 0.72
CA TYR A 4 -9.61 -21.40 0.07
C TYR A 4 -9.09 -20.34 -0.90
N ARG A 5 -9.89 -20.09 -1.94
CA ARG A 5 -9.64 -19.03 -2.92
C ARG A 5 -9.86 -17.65 -2.30
N ILE A 6 -9.32 -16.62 -2.94
CA ILE A 6 -9.29 -15.24 -2.41
C ILE A 6 -10.71 -14.71 -2.14
N GLU A 7 -11.69 -15.05 -2.97
CA GLU A 7 -13.08 -14.63 -2.79
C GLU A 7 -13.65 -15.13 -1.47
N THR A 8 -13.37 -16.37 -1.11
CA THR A 8 -13.79 -16.96 0.16
C THR A 8 -13.04 -16.34 1.33
N LYS A 9 -11.73 -16.07 1.16
CA LYS A 9 -10.91 -15.39 2.19
C LYS A 9 -11.40 -13.96 2.45
N CYS A 10 -11.80 -13.20 1.42
CA CYS A 10 -12.42 -11.89 1.60
C CYS A 10 -13.61 -11.94 2.56
N VAL A 11 -14.47 -12.93 2.42
CA VAL A 11 -15.71 -13.04 3.20
C VAL A 11 -15.49 -13.71 4.56
N GLN A 12 -14.69 -14.77 4.64
CA GLN A 12 -14.59 -15.64 5.81
C GLN A 12 -13.27 -15.53 6.60
N GLY A 13 -12.25 -14.85 6.05
CA GLY A 13 -10.92 -14.77 6.68
C GLY A 13 -10.89 -13.95 7.96
N GLY A 14 -9.89 -14.18 8.80
CA GLY A 14 -9.54 -13.38 9.97
C GLY A 14 -10.35 -13.61 11.23
N TYR A 15 -11.62 -14.02 11.13
CA TYR A 15 -12.47 -14.26 12.29
C TYR A 15 -13.31 -15.53 12.12
N THR A 16 -13.23 -16.40 13.10
CA THR A 16 -14.08 -17.61 13.18
C THR A 16 -14.87 -17.56 14.48
N PRO A 17 -16.20 -17.30 14.41
CA PRO A 17 -17.03 -17.26 15.60
C PRO A 17 -17.21 -18.65 16.21
N GLY A 18 -17.20 -18.72 17.55
CA GLY A 18 -17.56 -19.91 18.32
C GLY A 18 -19.08 -20.10 18.38
N ASN A 19 -19.51 -21.15 19.12
CA ASN A 19 -20.92 -21.44 19.30
C ASN A 19 -21.64 -20.35 20.09
N GLY A 20 -22.62 -19.68 19.47
CA GLY A 20 -23.37 -18.57 20.07
C GLY A 20 -22.67 -17.21 20.03
N GLU A 21 -21.51 -17.11 19.42
CA GLU A 21 -20.82 -15.85 19.21
C GLU A 21 -21.35 -15.08 17.98
N PRO A 22 -21.17 -13.74 17.96
CA PRO A 22 -21.57 -12.92 16.82
C PRO A 22 -20.91 -13.40 15.52
N ARG A 23 -21.69 -13.48 14.45
CA ARG A 23 -21.14 -13.81 13.12
C ARG A 23 -20.20 -12.72 12.58
N GLN A 24 -20.54 -11.46 12.83
CA GLN A 24 -19.70 -10.33 12.46
C GLN A 24 -18.69 -10.06 13.57
N ILE A 25 -17.50 -9.56 13.22
CA ILE A 25 -16.48 -9.23 14.20
C ILE A 25 -17.01 -8.24 15.24
N PRO A 26 -16.76 -8.42 16.54
CA PRO A 26 -17.18 -7.46 17.56
C PRO A 26 -16.31 -6.19 17.51
N ILE A 27 -16.91 -5.04 17.83
CA ILE A 27 -16.17 -3.81 18.04
C ILE A 27 -15.81 -3.72 19.52
N VAL A 28 -14.53 -3.94 19.84
CA VAL A 28 -14.03 -3.85 21.23
C VAL A 28 -13.58 -2.42 21.50
N GLN A 29 -14.50 -1.60 21.98
CA GLN A 29 -14.26 -0.19 22.29
C GLN A 29 -13.79 -0.05 23.75
N SER A 30 -12.56 -0.48 24.04
CA SER A 30 -11.93 -0.40 25.36
C SER A 30 -10.49 0.09 25.23
N THR A 31 -10.04 0.92 26.16
CA THR A 31 -8.63 1.36 26.25
C THR A 31 -7.76 0.30 26.92
N THR A 32 -8.31 -0.42 27.91
CA THR A 32 -7.58 -1.36 28.77
C THR A 32 -8.38 -2.63 28.98
N PHE A 33 -7.71 -3.66 29.47
CA PHE A 33 -8.28 -4.99 29.72
C PHE A 33 -7.96 -5.43 31.16
N LYS A 34 -8.89 -6.17 31.78
CA LYS A 34 -8.76 -6.62 33.16
C LYS A 34 -8.09 -7.98 33.23
N TYR A 35 -7.15 -8.12 34.18
CA TYR A 35 -6.50 -9.37 34.54
C TYR A 35 -6.81 -9.75 35.99
N ALA A 36 -6.71 -11.03 36.30
CA ALA A 36 -6.95 -11.54 37.66
C ALA A 36 -5.76 -11.25 38.56
N THR A 37 -4.52 -11.32 38.03
CA THR A 37 -3.29 -11.11 38.78
C THR A 37 -2.34 -10.16 38.05
N SER A 38 -1.41 -9.54 38.78
CA SER A 38 -0.32 -8.75 38.19
C SER A 38 0.67 -9.61 37.42
N GLU A 39 0.85 -10.88 37.87
CA GLU A 39 1.69 -11.85 37.15
C GLU A 39 1.16 -12.20 35.77
N ASP A 40 -0.14 -12.45 35.64
CA ASP A 40 -0.74 -12.73 34.33
C ASP A 40 -0.58 -11.54 33.37
N MET A 41 -0.73 -10.32 33.88
CA MET A 41 -0.53 -9.12 33.07
C MET A 41 0.96 -8.92 32.76
N GLY A 42 1.87 -9.18 33.73
CA GLY A 42 3.32 -9.06 33.55
C GLY A 42 3.85 -9.87 32.38
N LYS A 43 3.38 -11.11 32.20
CA LYS A 43 3.77 -11.98 31.08
C LYS A 43 3.51 -11.39 29.70
N LEU A 44 2.51 -10.48 29.57
CA LEU A 44 2.26 -9.77 28.31
C LEU A 44 3.33 -8.71 28.04
N PHE A 45 3.77 -7.99 29.11
CA PHE A 45 4.86 -7.02 28.99
C PHE A 45 6.20 -7.68 28.71
N ASP A 46 6.39 -8.93 29.16
CA ASP A 46 7.59 -9.72 28.90
C ASP A 46 7.53 -10.49 27.58
N LEU A 47 6.44 -10.31 26.81
CA LEU A 47 6.17 -11.02 25.56
C LEU A 47 6.21 -12.57 25.71
N GLU A 48 5.82 -13.06 26.91
CA GLU A 48 5.73 -14.49 27.26
C GLU A 48 4.34 -15.06 27.06
N ALA A 49 3.31 -14.21 26.98
CA ALA A 49 1.94 -14.59 26.75
C ALA A 49 1.30 -13.72 25.68
N ASN A 50 0.30 -14.28 24.99
CA ASN A 50 -0.55 -13.53 24.07
C ASN A 50 -1.76 -12.96 24.81
N GLY A 51 -2.18 -11.76 24.45
CA GLY A 51 -3.36 -11.12 25.03
C GLY A 51 -3.37 -9.61 24.83
N TYR A 52 -4.36 -8.96 25.39
CA TYR A 52 -4.58 -7.53 25.23
C TYR A 52 -4.50 -6.85 26.60
N PHE A 53 -3.72 -5.80 26.73
CA PHE A 53 -3.67 -5.01 27.96
C PHE A 53 -3.93 -3.51 27.69
N TYR A 54 -3.60 -3.03 26.51
CA TYR A 54 -3.82 -1.64 26.14
C TYR A 54 -4.04 -1.50 24.63
N THR A 55 -5.14 -0.88 24.23
CA THR A 55 -5.56 -0.79 22.81
C THR A 55 -4.57 -0.05 21.91
N ARG A 56 -3.73 0.85 22.44
CA ARG A 56 -2.67 1.49 21.64
C ARG A 56 -1.71 0.48 21.00
N LEU A 57 -1.45 -0.64 21.66
CA LEU A 57 -0.60 -1.69 21.12
C LEU A 57 -1.40 -2.66 20.26
N GLN A 58 -2.45 -3.23 20.82
CA GLN A 58 -3.27 -4.26 20.19
C GLN A 58 -4.73 -4.18 20.65
N ASN A 59 -5.63 -4.56 19.75
CA ASN A 59 -7.07 -4.63 20.01
C ASN A 59 -7.68 -5.82 19.25
N PRO A 60 -8.58 -6.61 19.85
CA PRO A 60 -9.16 -7.79 19.20
C PRO A 60 -9.79 -7.48 17.83
N THR A 61 -10.52 -6.36 17.71
CA THR A 61 -11.13 -5.97 16.42
C THR A 61 -10.08 -5.74 15.34
N ASN A 62 -9.01 -5.03 15.69
CA ASN A 62 -7.91 -4.75 14.76
C ASN A 62 -7.20 -6.03 14.34
N ASP A 63 -6.99 -6.96 15.27
CA ASP A 63 -6.28 -8.20 15.01
C ASP A 63 -7.07 -9.13 14.09
N TYR A 64 -8.40 -9.19 14.22
CA TYR A 64 -9.24 -9.94 13.26
C TYR A 64 -9.09 -9.41 11.84
N VAL A 65 -9.04 -8.10 11.67
CA VAL A 65 -8.90 -7.47 10.35
C VAL A 65 -7.48 -7.60 9.82
N ALA A 66 -6.47 -7.45 10.67
CA ALA A 66 -5.07 -7.70 10.31
C ALA A 66 -4.88 -9.16 9.85
N ALA A 67 -5.45 -10.12 10.57
CA ALA A 67 -5.41 -11.53 10.21
C ALA A 67 -6.09 -11.80 8.84
N LYS A 68 -7.22 -11.14 8.56
CA LYS A 68 -7.87 -11.23 7.24
C LYS A 68 -6.96 -10.72 6.12
N ILE A 69 -6.34 -9.54 6.29
CA ILE A 69 -5.41 -8.98 5.30
C ILE A 69 -4.18 -9.89 5.13
N CYS A 70 -3.67 -10.45 6.24
CA CYS A 70 -2.59 -11.42 6.22
C CYS A 70 -2.93 -12.65 5.37
N GLU A 71 -4.13 -13.23 5.56
CA GLU A 71 -4.60 -14.36 4.77
C GLU A 71 -4.79 -14.02 3.27
N LEU A 72 -5.24 -12.80 2.97
CA LEU A 72 -5.43 -12.32 1.60
C LEU A 72 -4.09 -12.18 0.88
N GLU A 73 -3.08 -11.60 1.51
CA GLU A 73 -1.73 -11.47 0.94
C GLU A 73 -0.95 -12.80 0.95
N GLY A 74 -1.33 -13.74 1.81
CA GLY A 74 -0.59 -14.99 1.99
C GLY A 74 0.65 -14.83 2.87
N GLY A 75 0.61 -13.89 3.82
CA GLY A 75 1.65 -13.66 4.82
C GLY A 75 1.54 -14.55 6.05
N THR A 76 2.44 -14.35 7.00
CA THR A 76 2.49 -15.07 8.29
C THR A 76 2.07 -14.20 9.46
N ALA A 77 2.30 -12.90 9.38
CA ALA A 77 1.93 -11.93 10.41
C ALA A 77 1.52 -10.59 9.79
N ALA A 78 0.64 -9.87 10.45
CA ALA A 78 0.19 -8.54 10.00
C ALA A 78 -0.22 -7.65 11.17
N MET A 79 -0.25 -6.34 10.92
CA MET A 79 -0.77 -5.34 11.84
C MET A 79 -1.48 -4.21 11.09
N LEU A 80 -2.47 -3.58 11.74
CA LEU A 80 -3.09 -2.35 11.24
C LEU A 80 -2.37 -1.11 11.76
N THR A 81 -2.40 -0.05 10.97
CA THR A 81 -1.89 1.28 11.34
C THR A 81 -2.93 2.36 11.06
N SER A 82 -2.74 3.55 11.60
CA SER A 82 -3.67 4.68 11.43
C SER A 82 -3.76 5.22 10.00
N SER A 83 -2.80 4.91 9.13
CA SER A 83 -2.75 5.34 7.74
C SER A 83 -1.73 4.52 6.95
N GLY A 84 -1.81 4.55 5.61
CA GLY A 84 -0.78 3.98 4.73
C GLY A 84 0.60 4.61 4.94
N GLN A 85 0.66 5.91 5.23
CA GLN A 85 1.94 6.58 5.54
C GLN A 85 2.55 6.06 6.84
N ALA A 86 1.74 5.77 7.86
CA ALA A 86 2.23 5.13 9.07
C ALA A 86 2.71 3.69 8.78
N ALA A 87 2.03 2.96 7.89
CA ALA A 87 2.47 1.63 7.47
C ALA A 87 3.84 1.68 6.77
N ASN A 88 4.02 2.56 5.80
CA ASN A 88 5.29 2.74 5.09
C ASN A 88 6.41 3.21 6.02
N PHE A 89 6.12 4.18 6.91
CA PHE A 89 7.09 4.63 7.90
C PHE A 89 7.50 3.51 8.85
N PHE A 90 6.55 2.78 9.41
CA PHE A 90 6.84 1.70 10.34
C PHE A 90 7.61 0.55 9.66
N ALA A 91 7.21 0.16 8.44
CA ALA A 91 7.89 -0.90 7.72
C ALA A 91 9.38 -0.58 7.48
N LEU A 92 9.68 0.66 7.12
CA LEU A 92 11.06 1.11 6.90
C LEU A 92 11.81 1.37 8.21
N PHE A 93 11.20 2.12 9.14
CA PHE A 93 11.86 2.52 10.39
C PHE A 93 12.06 1.36 11.36
N ASN A 94 11.32 0.25 11.19
CA ASN A 94 11.51 -0.98 11.97
C ASN A 94 12.89 -1.61 11.78
N ILE A 95 13.50 -1.40 10.63
CA ILE A 95 14.78 -2.00 10.23
C ILE A 95 15.85 -0.99 9.85
N CYS A 96 15.52 0.30 9.80
CA CYS A 96 16.46 1.39 9.55
C CYS A 96 16.67 2.24 10.80
N SER A 97 17.89 2.71 10.99
CA SER A 97 18.32 3.62 12.04
C SER A 97 19.10 4.80 11.47
N CYS A 98 19.50 5.77 12.30
CA CYS A 98 20.37 6.85 11.89
C CYS A 98 21.67 6.30 11.29
N GLY A 99 22.04 6.78 10.12
CA GLY A 99 23.21 6.33 9.35
C GLY A 99 22.90 5.21 8.33
N ASP A 100 21.67 4.70 8.28
CA ASP A 100 21.26 3.67 7.33
C ASP A 100 20.79 4.27 5.99
N HIS A 101 20.66 3.39 5.00
CA HIS A 101 20.32 3.74 3.64
C HIS A 101 19.19 2.85 3.09
N ILE A 102 18.36 3.44 2.21
CA ILE A 102 17.27 2.79 1.50
C ILE A 102 17.49 2.95 -0.01
N VAL A 103 17.24 1.92 -0.80
CA VAL A 103 17.05 2.02 -2.25
C VAL A 103 15.56 2.04 -2.53
N SER A 104 15.08 2.99 -3.33
CA SER A 104 13.66 3.10 -3.65
C SER A 104 13.43 3.32 -5.13
N SER A 105 12.37 2.72 -5.69
CA SER A 105 11.86 3.18 -6.98
C SER A 105 11.54 4.67 -6.90
N SER A 106 11.86 5.42 -7.95
CA SER A 106 11.49 6.84 -8.06
C SER A 106 10.02 7.04 -8.41
N SER A 107 9.39 6.02 -8.97
CA SER A 107 7.96 6.01 -9.25
C SER A 107 7.21 5.42 -8.06
N ILE A 108 6.85 6.27 -7.12
CA ILE A 108 6.06 5.96 -5.92
C ILE A 108 5.14 7.14 -5.60
N TYR A 109 4.19 6.93 -4.71
CA TYR A 109 3.30 7.97 -4.22
C TYR A 109 4.08 9.18 -3.67
N GLY A 110 3.70 10.39 -4.08
CA GLY A 110 4.42 11.61 -3.71
C GLY A 110 4.55 11.84 -2.21
N GLY A 111 3.58 11.39 -1.41
CA GLY A 111 3.67 11.42 0.05
C GLY A 111 4.76 10.49 0.59
N THR A 112 4.91 9.30 0.04
CA THR A 112 5.97 8.34 0.41
C THR A 112 7.33 8.82 -0.08
N PHE A 113 7.40 9.39 -1.30
CA PHE A 113 8.63 10.03 -1.79
C PHE A 113 9.11 11.11 -0.80
N ASN A 114 8.22 12.00 -0.37
CA ASN A 114 8.56 13.04 0.61
C ASN A 114 8.89 12.47 2.01
N LEU A 115 8.19 11.40 2.43
CA LEU A 115 8.49 10.71 3.69
C LEU A 115 9.94 10.24 3.71
N ILE A 116 10.36 9.52 2.66
CA ILE A 116 11.70 8.91 2.60
C ILE A 116 12.77 9.98 2.36
N SER A 117 12.57 10.89 1.39
CA SER A 117 13.59 11.85 0.97
C SER A 117 13.77 13.05 1.91
N VAL A 118 12.73 13.43 2.66
CA VAL A 118 12.77 14.64 3.50
C VAL A 118 12.60 14.31 4.98
N THR A 119 11.56 13.55 5.35
CA THR A 119 11.25 13.32 6.76
C THR A 119 12.24 12.34 7.39
N MET A 120 12.50 11.20 6.74
CA MET A 120 13.46 10.21 7.25
C MET A 120 14.91 10.70 7.12
N ALA A 121 15.21 11.56 6.15
CA ALA A 121 16.51 12.23 6.07
C ALA A 121 16.83 13.06 7.33
N LYS A 122 15.82 13.70 7.97
CA LYS A 122 15.99 14.38 9.27
C LYS A 122 16.29 13.42 10.41
N MET A 123 16.00 12.14 10.25
CA MET A 123 16.32 11.06 11.20
C MET A 123 17.67 10.41 10.87
N GLY A 124 18.41 10.96 9.89
CA GLY A 124 19.71 10.46 9.45
C GLY A 124 19.63 9.21 8.56
N ILE A 125 18.49 8.92 7.95
CA ILE A 125 18.31 7.82 7.00
C ILE A 125 18.39 8.37 5.59
N GLU A 126 19.29 7.85 4.78
CA GLU A 126 19.52 8.29 3.40
C GLU A 126 18.75 7.42 2.40
N VAL A 127 18.52 7.94 1.20
CA VAL A 127 17.86 7.23 0.11
C VAL A 127 18.55 7.44 -1.23
N THR A 128 18.64 6.38 -2.03
CA THR A 128 18.92 6.46 -3.47
C THR A 128 17.68 6.05 -4.25
N PHE A 129 17.18 6.94 -5.09
CA PHE A 129 16.07 6.65 -6.00
C PHE A 129 16.61 6.10 -7.32
N VAL A 130 15.98 5.02 -7.80
CA VAL A 130 16.26 4.40 -9.09
C VAL A 130 15.03 4.46 -10.00
N SER A 131 15.24 4.49 -11.30
CA SER A 131 14.12 4.35 -12.23
C SER A 131 13.45 2.97 -12.07
N PRO A 132 12.11 2.84 -12.16
CA PRO A 132 11.47 1.52 -12.23
C PRO A 132 11.96 0.71 -13.44
N ASP A 133 12.49 1.38 -14.47
CA ASP A 133 13.02 0.80 -15.70
C ASP A 133 14.54 0.57 -15.67
N CYS A 134 15.21 0.77 -14.53
CA CYS A 134 16.65 0.56 -14.40
C CYS A 134 17.03 -0.88 -14.74
N THR A 135 18.25 -1.07 -15.26
CA THR A 135 18.80 -2.40 -15.45
C THR A 135 19.17 -3.04 -14.09
N ASP A 136 19.47 -4.34 -14.08
CA ASP A 136 19.95 -5.02 -12.85
C ASP A 136 21.23 -4.35 -12.34
N GLU A 137 22.15 -3.97 -13.25
CA GLU A 137 23.41 -3.29 -12.91
C GLU A 137 23.21 -1.89 -12.35
N GLU A 138 22.25 -1.12 -12.89
CA GLU A 138 21.91 0.20 -12.37
C GLU A 138 21.25 0.10 -10.99
N LEU A 139 20.40 -0.91 -10.76
CA LEU A 139 19.81 -1.18 -9.47
C LEU A 139 20.87 -1.60 -8.46
N GLU A 140 21.78 -2.52 -8.84
CA GLU A 140 22.90 -2.97 -8.00
C GLU A 140 23.82 -1.80 -7.60
N ALA A 141 24.13 -0.91 -8.54
CA ALA A 141 24.98 0.25 -8.29
C ALA A 141 24.39 1.26 -7.28
N ALA A 142 23.09 1.17 -6.99
CA ALA A 142 22.44 2.03 -5.98
C ALA A 142 22.67 1.55 -4.55
N PHE A 143 23.12 0.31 -4.35
CA PHE A 143 23.34 -0.25 -3.02
C PHE A 143 24.63 0.28 -2.37
N ARG A 144 24.58 0.40 -1.05
CA ARG A 144 25.70 0.78 -0.19
C ARG A 144 25.85 -0.26 0.92
N PRO A 145 27.02 -0.32 1.61
CA PRO A 145 27.19 -1.26 2.73
C PRO A 145 26.13 -1.13 3.84
N ASN A 146 25.61 0.08 4.04
CA ASN A 146 24.57 0.43 5.02
C ASN A 146 23.14 0.40 4.46
N THR A 147 22.92 -0.16 3.27
CA THR A 147 21.55 -0.34 2.73
C THR A 147 20.82 -1.40 3.55
N LYS A 148 19.56 -1.09 3.94
CA LYS A 148 18.70 -1.94 4.79
C LYS A 148 17.44 -2.42 4.11
N ALA A 149 16.97 -1.73 3.08
CA ALA A 149 15.72 -2.09 2.40
C ALA A 149 15.72 -1.61 0.95
N VAL A 150 14.93 -2.31 0.14
CA VAL A 150 14.45 -1.82 -1.15
C VAL A 150 12.95 -1.55 -1.03
N PHE A 151 12.48 -0.41 -1.58
CA PHE A 151 11.07 -0.02 -1.54
C PHE A 151 10.52 0.26 -2.94
N GLY A 152 9.28 -0.17 -3.21
CA GLY A 152 8.55 0.15 -4.43
C GLY A 152 7.05 0.02 -4.27
N GLU A 153 6.30 0.38 -5.31
CA GLU A 153 4.84 0.20 -5.39
C GLU A 153 4.49 -0.74 -6.53
N THR A 154 3.58 -1.68 -6.32
CA THR A 154 3.11 -2.61 -7.38
C THR A 154 2.63 -1.84 -8.61
N ILE A 155 1.78 -0.84 -8.40
CA ILE A 155 1.33 0.12 -9.41
C ILE A 155 1.48 1.52 -8.82
N ALA A 156 2.35 2.32 -9.39
CA ALA A 156 2.70 3.63 -8.85
C ALA A 156 1.64 4.72 -9.11
N ASN A 157 1.49 5.64 -8.17
CA ASN A 157 0.59 6.78 -8.27
C ASN A 157 1.39 8.10 -8.41
N PRO A 158 1.17 8.94 -9.45
CA PRO A 158 0.12 8.87 -10.47
C PRO A 158 0.58 8.27 -11.82
N ALA A 159 1.84 7.85 -11.94
CA ALA A 159 2.44 7.47 -13.21
C ALA A 159 1.91 6.13 -13.76
N LEU A 160 1.30 5.29 -12.92
CA LEU A 160 0.78 3.96 -13.23
C LEU A 160 1.85 3.00 -13.80
N THR A 161 3.11 3.23 -13.43
CA THR A 161 4.20 2.29 -13.74
C THR A 161 4.01 1.01 -12.94
N VAL A 162 4.32 -0.13 -13.53
CA VAL A 162 4.29 -1.43 -12.84
C VAL A 162 5.72 -1.81 -12.46
N LEU A 163 5.93 -2.12 -11.18
CA LEU A 163 7.22 -2.57 -10.67
C LEU A 163 7.54 -3.98 -11.19
N ASP A 164 8.73 -4.21 -11.69
CA ASP A 164 9.24 -5.57 -11.91
C ASP A 164 9.67 -6.18 -10.57
N ILE A 165 8.69 -6.78 -9.86
CA ILE A 165 8.86 -7.24 -8.48
C ILE A 165 9.98 -8.29 -8.38
N GLU A 166 10.05 -9.25 -9.31
CA GLU A 166 11.08 -10.30 -9.29
C GLU A 166 12.48 -9.71 -9.46
N LYS A 167 12.66 -8.74 -10.37
CA LYS A 167 13.94 -8.06 -10.56
C LYS A 167 14.39 -7.36 -9.28
N PHE A 168 13.51 -6.55 -8.69
CA PHE A 168 13.82 -5.82 -7.47
C PHE A 168 14.06 -6.75 -6.28
N ALA A 169 13.28 -7.83 -6.15
CA ALA A 169 13.47 -8.85 -5.11
C ALA A 169 14.80 -9.57 -5.25
N LYS A 170 15.14 -10.02 -6.47
CA LYS A 170 16.41 -10.70 -6.76
C LYS A 170 17.60 -9.86 -6.30
N VAL A 171 17.68 -8.60 -6.78
CA VAL A 171 18.82 -7.73 -6.46
C VAL A 171 18.83 -7.36 -4.97
N ALA A 172 17.67 -7.15 -4.35
CA ALA A 172 17.57 -6.92 -2.90
C ALA A 172 18.14 -8.09 -2.10
N HIS A 173 17.74 -9.32 -2.44
CA HIS A 173 18.19 -10.54 -1.75
C HIS A 173 19.67 -10.83 -2.00
N GLU A 174 20.20 -10.60 -3.20
CA GLU A 174 21.65 -10.70 -3.50
C GLU A 174 22.46 -9.75 -2.61
N ASN A 175 21.88 -8.62 -2.20
CA ASN A 175 22.47 -7.67 -1.27
C ASN A 175 22.07 -7.91 0.21
N GLY A 176 21.38 -9.00 0.51
CA GLY A 176 20.99 -9.38 1.88
C GLY A 176 20.03 -8.40 2.55
N VAL A 177 19.11 -7.79 1.80
CA VAL A 177 18.08 -6.87 2.33
C VAL A 177 16.70 -7.25 1.80
N PRO A 178 15.61 -6.96 2.55
CA PRO A 178 14.25 -7.25 2.11
C PRO A 178 13.76 -6.26 1.04
N LEU A 179 12.84 -6.74 0.18
CA LEU A 179 12.00 -5.92 -0.66
C LEU A 179 10.67 -5.62 0.05
N ILE A 180 10.36 -4.34 0.22
CA ILE A 180 9.10 -3.82 0.74
C ILE A 180 8.27 -3.27 -0.41
N VAL A 181 7.04 -3.75 -0.57
CA VAL A 181 6.15 -3.34 -1.67
C VAL A 181 4.85 -2.74 -1.13
N ASP A 182 4.55 -1.51 -1.51
CA ASP A 182 3.22 -0.93 -1.31
C ASP A 182 2.26 -1.48 -2.38
N ASN A 183 1.30 -2.31 -1.95
CA ASN A 183 0.36 -3.00 -2.82
C ASN A 183 -1.04 -2.35 -2.84
N THR A 184 -1.11 -1.06 -2.53
CA THR A 184 -2.37 -0.33 -2.33
C THR A 184 -3.29 -0.37 -3.56
N PHE A 185 -2.76 -0.15 -4.78
CA PHE A 185 -3.59 -0.06 -5.99
C PHE A 185 -4.01 -1.42 -6.53
N ALA A 186 -3.10 -2.38 -6.55
CA ALA A 186 -3.42 -3.73 -7.02
C ALA A 186 -4.32 -4.49 -6.04
N THR A 187 -4.11 -4.32 -4.74
CA THR A 187 -4.69 -5.15 -3.66
C THR A 187 -4.31 -6.64 -3.80
N PRO A 188 -4.47 -7.46 -2.78
CA PRO A 188 -4.19 -8.89 -2.90
C PRO A 188 -5.10 -9.63 -3.89
N VAL A 189 -6.18 -8.99 -4.35
CA VAL A 189 -7.07 -9.56 -5.38
C VAL A 189 -6.40 -9.61 -6.75
N ASN A 190 -5.66 -8.56 -7.12
CA ASN A 190 -5.02 -8.48 -8.44
C ASN A 190 -3.54 -8.88 -8.41
N CYS A 191 -2.86 -8.65 -7.28
CA CYS A 191 -1.45 -9.02 -7.11
C CYS A 191 -1.16 -9.42 -5.67
N ARG A 192 -0.42 -10.49 -5.48
CA ARG A 192 0.18 -10.86 -4.19
C ARG A 192 1.71 -10.82 -4.33
N PRO A 193 2.36 -9.72 -3.94
CA PRO A 193 3.79 -9.52 -4.16
C PRO A 193 4.68 -10.62 -3.55
N PHE A 194 4.21 -11.31 -2.50
CA PHE A 194 4.92 -12.44 -1.90
C PHE A 194 5.12 -13.64 -2.82
N GLU A 195 4.28 -13.78 -3.85
CA GLU A 195 4.44 -14.83 -4.87
C GLU A 195 5.61 -14.52 -5.82
N TRP A 196 6.04 -13.26 -5.86
CA TRP A 196 7.06 -12.71 -6.74
C TRP A 196 8.34 -12.28 -6.02
N GLY A 197 8.48 -12.65 -4.73
CA GLY A 197 9.71 -12.45 -3.97
C GLY A 197 9.72 -11.22 -3.04
N ALA A 198 8.66 -10.45 -2.94
CA ALA A 198 8.56 -9.42 -1.88
C ALA A 198 8.57 -10.06 -0.48
N ASP A 199 9.12 -9.35 0.50
CA ASP A 199 9.24 -9.82 1.87
C ASP A 199 8.22 -9.16 2.79
N ILE A 200 8.01 -7.86 2.63
CA ILE A 200 7.05 -7.08 3.39
C ILE A 200 6.11 -6.38 2.40
N VAL A 201 4.82 -6.39 2.71
CA VAL A 201 3.81 -5.64 1.95
C VAL A 201 3.17 -4.60 2.84
N THR A 202 3.00 -3.41 2.30
CA THR A 202 2.25 -2.33 2.96
C THR A 202 1.01 -1.95 2.16
N HIS A 203 0.02 -1.39 2.85
CA HIS A 203 -1.19 -0.88 2.26
C HIS A 203 -1.65 0.44 2.87
N SER A 204 -2.13 1.34 2.06
CA SER A 204 -3.12 2.31 2.49
C SER A 204 -4.50 1.66 2.40
N THR A 205 -4.99 1.13 3.52
CA THR A 205 -6.32 0.50 3.57
C THR A 205 -7.45 1.49 3.33
N THR A 206 -7.15 2.79 3.39
CA THR A 206 -8.01 3.94 3.02
C THR A 206 -8.58 3.81 1.60
N LYS A 207 -7.90 3.07 0.72
CA LYS A 207 -8.17 3.00 -0.73
C LYS A 207 -9.13 1.85 -1.06
N HIS A 208 -8.83 1.03 -2.04
CA HIS A 208 -9.70 -0.06 -2.46
C HIS A 208 -10.15 -1.01 -1.33
N MET A 209 -9.33 -1.21 -0.29
CA MET A 209 -9.69 -2.11 0.81
C MET A 209 -10.91 -1.61 1.59
N ASP A 210 -10.93 -0.33 2.00
CA ASP A 210 -12.14 0.33 2.53
C ASP A 210 -13.17 0.53 1.41
N GLY A 211 -12.75 1.15 0.31
CA GLY A 211 -13.50 1.34 -0.93
C GLY A 211 -14.69 2.26 -0.87
N HIS A 212 -14.94 2.92 0.26
CA HIS A 212 -16.10 3.78 0.50
C HIS A 212 -15.74 5.21 0.93
N GLY A 213 -14.42 5.50 1.08
CA GLY A 213 -13.95 6.78 1.58
C GLY A 213 -14.36 7.04 3.03
N ALA A 214 -14.62 5.99 3.81
CA ALA A 214 -15.16 6.07 5.16
C ALA A 214 -14.09 6.00 6.24
N ALA A 215 -13.04 5.20 6.06
CA ALA A 215 -12.03 4.95 7.07
C ALA A 215 -10.60 5.14 6.54
N VAL A 216 -9.86 6.05 7.18
CA VAL A 216 -8.41 6.14 6.97
C VAL A 216 -7.72 5.03 7.74
N GLY A 217 -6.77 4.34 7.10
CA GLY A 217 -6.01 3.28 7.73
C GLY A 217 -4.85 2.79 6.87
N GLY A 218 -4.06 1.91 7.44
CA GLY A 218 -2.97 1.20 6.78
C GLY A 218 -2.80 -0.21 7.33
N ALA A 219 -2.02 -1.01 6.65
CA ALA A 219 -1.65 -2.35 7.09
C ALA A 219 -0.20 -2.66 6.68
N ILE A 220 0.46 -3.49 7.49
CA ILE A 220 1.75 -4.09 7.19
C ILE A 220 1.56 -5.60 7.27
N VAL A 221 2.08 -6.32 6.29
CA VAL A 221 2.07 -7.79 6.25
C VAL A 221 3.49 -8.29 6.03
N ASP A 222 3.88 -9.27 6.80
CA ASP A 222 5.17 -9.97 6.69
C ASP A 222 4.95 -11.33 6.01
N SER A 223 5.78 -11.64 5.02
CA SER A 223 5.79 -12.95 4.36
C SER A 223 6.32 -14.05 5.27
N GLY A 224 7.13 -13.72 6.26
CA GLY A 224 7.90 -14.67 7.07
C GLY A 224 9.02 -15.39 6.31
N LYS A 225 9.39 -14.93 5.11
CA LYS A 225 10.37 -15.60 4.25
C LYS A 225 11.78 -15.06 4.42
N PHE A 226 11.94 -13.78 4.76
CA PHE A 226 13.26 -13.17 4.91
C PHE A 226 13.98 -13.70 6.15
N ASP A 227 15.19 -14.21 5.97
CA ASP A 227 15.99 -14.76 7.06
C ASP A 227 16.81 -13.66 7.75
N TRP A 228 16.23 -13.04 8.77
CA TRP A 228 16.88 -11.97 9.54
C TRP A 228 18.19 -12.41 10.17
N MET A 229 18.25 -13.66 10.68
CA MET A 229 19.44 -14.18 11.36
C MET A 229 20.60 -14.46 10.39
N ALA A 230 20.31 -14.82 9.14
CA ALA A 230 21.33 -14.95 8.10
C ALA A 230 22.02 -13.61 7.77
N HIS A 231 21.36 -12.48 8.09
CA HIS A 231 21.84 -11.12 7.84
C HIS A 231 21.89 -10.29 9.13
N ALA A 232 22.23 -10.93 10.26
CA ALA A 232 22.15 -10.32 11.60
C ALA A 232 23.01 -9.06 11.76
N ASP A 233 24.13 -8.98 11.07
CA ASP A 233 25.01 -7.80 11.01
C ASP A 233 24.32 -6.56 10.41
N LYS A 234 23.40 -6.78 9.49
CA LYS A 234 22.61 -5.69 8.88
C LYS A 234 21.40 -5.29 9.74
N PHE A 235 20.83 -6.22 10.51
CA PHE A 235 19.59 -6.02 11.27
C PHE A 235 19.75 -6.22 12.78
N PRO A 236 20.67 -5.47 13.44
CA PRO A 236 20.90 -5.64 14.88
C PRO A 236 19.63 -5.42 15.70
N GLY A 237 18.74 -4.49 15.30
CA GLY A 237 17.49 -4.24 16.01
C GLY A 237 16.52 -5.43 16.08
N LEU A 238 16.71 -6.46 15.23
CA LEU A 238 15.93 -7.71 15.27
C LEU A 238 16.76 -8.89 15.83
N CYS A 239 18.08 -8.82 15.68
CA CYS A 239 18.99 -9.97 15.84
C CYS A 239 19.95 -9.83 17.03
N THR A 240 19.85 -8.76 17.84
CA THR A 240 20.58 -8.58 19.09
C THR A 240 19.64 -8.34 20.25
N PRO A 241 20.08 -8.54 21.50
CA PRO A 241 19.26 -8.27 22.68
C PRO A 241 18.71 -6.84 22.72
N ASP A 242 17.41 -6.72 22.99
CA ASP A 242 16.69 -5.44 23.08
C ASP A 242 16.58 -4.99 24.54
N ASP A 243 17.18 -3.85 24.86
CA ASP A 243 17.18 -3.30 26.22
C ASP A 243 15.77 -2.91 26.71
N SER A 244 14.84 -2.60 25.80
CA SER A 244 13.46 -2.23 26.14
C SER A 244 12.57 -3.42 26.52
N TYR A 245 13.05 -4.66 26.27
CA TYR A 245 12.33 -5.91 26.56
C TYR A 245 13.24 -6.95 27.21
N HIS A 246 13.95 -6.56 28.26
CA HIS A 246 14.77 -7.46 29.09
C HIS A 246 15.81 -8.30 28.32
N GLY A 247 16.31 -7.74 27.21
CA GLY A 247 17.35 -8.40 26.41
C GLY A 247 16.85 -9.51 25.51
N ILE A 248 15.57 -9.54 25.13
CA ILE A 248 15.10 -10.49 24.11
C ILE A 248 15.70 -10.16 22.75
N THR A 249 15.97 -11.20 21.96
CA THR A 249 16.29 -11.12 20.53
C THR A 249 15.06 -11.51 19.74
N TYR A 250 14.46 -10.57 19.03
CA TYR A 250 13.17 -10.81 18.33
C TYR A 250 13.24 -11.97 17.34
N ALA A 251 14.29 -11.99 16.52
CA ALA A 251 14.46 -13.04 15.50
C ALA A 251 14.67 -14.44 16.08
N GLU A 252 15.35 -14.55 17.24
CA GLU A 252 15.51 -15.82 17.95
C GLU A 252 14.22 -16.28 18.63
N LYS A 253 13.53 -15.34 19.30
CA LYS A 253 12.33 -15.67 20.10
C LYS A 253 11.10 -15.95 19.24
N PHE A 254 10.90 -15.19 18.17
CA PHE A 254 9.67 -15.23 17.34
C PHE A 254 9.89 -15.80 15.93
N GLY A 255 11.11 -16.21 15.61
CA GLY A 255 11.46 -16.69 14.28
C GLY A 255 11.34 -15.61 13.20
N ARG A 256 11.65 -15.96 11.98
CA ARG A 256 11.48 -15.05 10.85
C ARG A 256 10.01 -14.72 10.55
N GLU A 257 9.10 -15.61 10.95
CA GLU A 257 7.66 -15.49 10.72
C GLU A 257 6.97 -14.45 11.61
N GLY A 258 7.55 -14.13 12.77
CA GLY A 258 6.93 -13.25 13.76
C GLY A 258 7.77 -12.06 14.20
N ALA A 259 9.08 -12.09 14.02
CA ALA A 259 10.00 -11.09 14.57
C ALA A 259 9.69 -9.66 14.09
N PHE A 260 9.45 -9.47 12.81
CA PHE A 260 9.27 -8.15 12.21
C PHE A 260 8.00 -7.45 12.75
N ILE A 261 6.85 -8.12 12.70
CA ILE A 261 5.57 -7.55 13.18
C ILE A 261 5.57 -7.41 14.70
N THR A 262 6.15 -8.37 15.43
CA THR A 262 6.23 -8.28 16.90
C THR A 262 7.05 -7.06 17.33
N LYS A 263 8.23 -6.83 16.75
CA LYS A 263 9.04 -5.64 17.03
C LYS A 263 8.30 -4.35 16.65
N CYS A 264 7.68 -4.33 15.47
CA CYS A 264 6.91 -3.19 14.99
C CYS A 264 5.78 -2.82 15.98
N THR A 265 5.08 -3.81 16.52
CA THR A 265 4.03 -3.62 17.53
C THR A 265 4.60 -3.22 18.88
N ALA A 266 5.61 -3.96 19.36
CA ALA A 266 6.18 -3.81 20.72
C ALA A 266 6.94 -2.49 20.88
N GLN A 267 7.56 -1.97 19.83
CA GLN A 267 8.31 -0.70 19.85
C GLN A 267 7.56 0.41 19.14
N LEU A 268 7.39 0.33 17.82
CA LEU A 268 6.91 1.47 17.03
C LEU A 268 5.45 1.80 17.35
N MET A 269 4.57 0.81 17.40
CA MET A 269 3.16 1.05 17.76
C MET A 269 3.05 1.54 19.21
N ARG A 270 3.81 0.93 20.15
CA ARG A 270 3.84 1.36 21.54
C ARG A 270 4.24 2.83 21.68
N ASP A 271 5.30 3.26 20.97
CA ASP A 271 5.95 4.54 21.21
C ASP A 271 5.34 5.67 20.36
N PHE A 272 5.00 5.40 19.09
CA PHE A 272 4.40 6.39 18.17
C PHE A 272 2.86 6.40 18.22
N GLY A 273 2.23 5.29 18.60
CA GLY A 273 0.79 5.23 18.80
C GLY A 273 -0.06 5.37 17.55
N ALA A 274 0.47 5.03 16.37
CA ALA A 274 -0.24 5.15 15.10
C ALA A 274 -1.27 4.01 14.89
N ILE A 275 -2.11 3.75 15.90
CA ILE A 275 -3.14 2.72 15.86
C ILE A 275 -4.37 3.18 15.05
N GLN A 276 -4.98 2.26 14.34
CA GLN A 276 -6.31 2.44 13.77
C GLN A 276 -7.37 2.22 14.86
N SER A 277 -8.43 3.05 14.89
CA SER A 277 -9.51 2.83 15.85
C SER A 277 -10.27 1.52 15.55
N PRO A 278 -10.76 0.80 16.58
CA PRO A 278 -11.56 -0.41 16.36
C PRO A 278 -12.80 -0.19 15.49
N GLN A 279 -13.41 1.00 15.57
CA GLN A 279 -14.52 1.39 14.72
C GLN A 279 -14.11 1.46 13.23
N ASN A 280 -12.96 2.06 12.92
CA ASN A 280 -12.46 2.10 11.55
C ASN A 280 -12.02 0.71 11.06
N ALA A 281 -11.45 -0.11 11.92
CA ALA A 281 -11.13 -1.51 11.60
C ALA A 281 -12.40 -2.31 11.24
N PHE A 282 -13.50 -2.09 11.96
CA PHE A 282 -14.78 -2.70 11.63
C PHE A 282 -15.29 -2.26 10.24
N TYR A 283 -15.26 -0.96 9.92
CA TYR A 283 -15.63 -0.48 8.57
C TYR A 283 -14.74 -1.07 7.49
N LEU A 284 -13.44 -1.15 7.74
CA LEU A 284 -12.50 -1.80 6.84
C LEU A 284 -12.86 -3.28 6.60
N ASN A 285 -13.29 -4.03 7.66
CA ASN A 285 -13.74 -5.41 7.49
C ASN A 285 -14.92 -5.51 6.51
N LEU A 286 -15.91 -4.60 6.62
CA LEU A 286 -17.05 -4.57 5.68
C LEU A 286 -16.57 -4.28 4.24
N GLY A 287 -15.60 -3.39 4.07
CA GLY A 287 -14.96 -3.15 2.78
C GLY A 287 -14.27 -4.40 2.22
N LEU A 288 -13.50 -5.09 3.03
CA LEU A 288 -12.77 -6.30 2.64
C LEU A 288 -13.70 -7.44 2.20
N GLU A 289 -14.87 -7.59 2.82
CA GLU A 289 -15.83 -8.64 2.47
C GLU A 289 -16.31 -8.55 1.02
N SER A 290 -16.36 -7.35 0.43
CA SER A 290 -16.76 -7.12 -0.97
C SER A 290 -15.59 -6.78 -1.89
N LEU A 291 -14.35 -6.83 -1.41
CA LEU A 291 -13.18 -6.34 -2.15
C LEU A 291 -13.04 -7.03 -3.52
N HIS A 292 -13.19 -8.34 -3.59
CA HIS A 292 -13.02 -9.11 -4.83
C HIS A 292 -14.02 -8.71 -5.93
N VAL A 293 -15.30 -8.48 -5.58
CA VAL A 293 -16.31 -8.05 -6.56
C VAL A 293 -16.14 -6.59 -6.95
N ARG A 294 -15.69 -5.73 -6.02
CA ARG A 294 -15.41 -4.33 -6.31
C ARG A 294 -14.19 -4.17 -7.22
N MET A 295 -13.11 -4.91 -6.95
CA MET A 295 -11.91 -4.86 -7.79
C MET A 295 -12.20 -5.28 -9.23
N ALA A 296 -12.99 -6.32 -9.47
CA ALA A 296 -13.41 -6.71 -10.80
C ALA A 296 -14.13 -5.57 -11.54
N ARG A 297 -15.06 -4.87 -10.87
CA ARG A 297 -15.79 -3.73 -11.46
C ARG A 297 -14.89 -2.52 -11.66
N HIS A 298 -13.99 -2.19 -10.73
CA HIS A 298 -13.02 -1.11 -10.89
C HIS A 298 -12.13 -1.34 -12.11
N CYS A 299 -11.62 -2.57 -12.30
CA CYS A 299 -10.79 -2.91 -13.45
C CYS A 299 -11.58 -2.87 -14.76
N GLU A 300 -12.82 -3.39 -14.78
CA GLU A 300 -13.70 -3.29 -15.95
C GLU A 300 -13.93 -1.84 -16.37
N ASN A 301 -14.24 -0.97 -15.42
CA ASN A 301 -14.47 0.45 -15.67
C ASN A 301 -13.19 1.18 -16.09
N GLY A 302 -12.07 0.91 -15.41
CA GLY A 302 -10.77 1.47 -15.76
C GLY A 302 -10.34 1.12 -17.17
N GLN A 303 -10.48 -0.16 -17.56
CA GLN A 303 -10.17 -0.63 -18.92
C GLN A 303 -11.04 0.06 -19.97
N ALA A 304 -12.36 0.09 -19.77
CA ALA A 304 -13.29 0.71 -20.74
C ALA A 304 -13.05 2.22 -20.90
N VAL A 305 -12.77 2.92 -19.80
CA VAL A 305 -12.43 4.35 -19.83
C VAL A 305 -11.07 4.58 -20.51
N ALA A 306 -10.07 3.76 -20.23
CA ALA A 306 -8.75 3.86 -20.86
C ALA A 306 -8.83 3.64 -22.39
N GLU A 307 -9.58 2.63 -22.83
CA GLU A 307 -9.80 2.36 -24.27
C GLU A 307 -10.54 3.51 -24.95
N PHE A 308 -11.58 4.05 -24.33
CA PHE A 308 -12.31 5.20 -24.86
C PHE A 308 -11.41 6.43 -25.01
N LEU A 309 -10.64 6.74 -23.97
CA LEU A 309 -9.72 7.88 -23.96
C LEU A 309 -8.58 7.72 -24.98
N ALA A 310 -8.02 6.52 -25.12
CA ALA A 310 -6.96 6.24 -26.08
C ALA A 310 -7.40 6.45 -27.55
N ALA A 311 -8.68 6.25 -27.84
CA ALA A 311 -9.26 6.48 -29.17
C ALA A 311 -9.71 7.93 -29.37
N HIS A 312 -9.72 8.79 -28.35
CA HIS A 312 -10.34 10.11 -28.45
C HIS A 312 -9.37 11.18 -28.99
N PRO A 313 -9.75 11.99 -30.02
CA PRO A 313 -8.83 12.91 -30.71
C PRO A 313 -8.27 14.05 -29.84
N LYS A 314 -8.95 14.42 -28.75
CA LYS A 314 -8.51 15.48 -27.81
C LYS A 314 -7.55 14.97 -26.73
N VAL A 315 -7.35 13.66 -26.64
CA VAL A 315 -6.40 13.02 -25.73
C VAL A 315 -5.03 12.90 -26.41
N ALA A 316 -3.98 13.30 -25.74
CA ALA A 316 -2.62 13.22 -26.23
C ALA A 316 -1.97 11.87 -25.92
N SER A 317 -2.20 11.37 -24.69
CA SER A 317 -1.69 10.08 -24.23
C SER A 317 -2.56 9.52 -23.11
N VAL A 318 -2.52 8.20 -22.95
CA VAL A 318 -3.16 7.47 -21.85
C VAL A 318 -2.12 6.55 -21.22
N SER A 319 -1.98 6.59 -19.91
CA SER A 319 -1.20 5.64 -19.12
C SER A 319 -2.16 4.72 -18.39
N TYR A 320 -2.16 3.46 -18.78
CA TYR A 320 -2.94 2.40 -18.15
C TYR A 320 -2.37 1.05 -18.59
N CYS A 321 -1.77 0.33 -17.66
CA CYS A 321 -1.02 -0.89 -17.96
C CYS A 321 -1.87 -2.04 -18.54
N GLY A 322 -3.21 -1.96 -18.47
CA GLY A 322 -4.13 -2.87 -19.15
C GLY A 322 -4.27 -2.64 -20.65
N LEU A 323 -3.75 -1.54 -21.20
CA LEU A 323 -3.78 -1.29 -22.64
C LEU A 323 -2.61 -2.01 -23.35
N PRO A 324 -2.85 -2.76 -24.46
CA PRO A 324 -1.78 -3.49 -25.16
C PRO A 324 -0.61 -2.63 -25.65
N GLY A 325 -0.83 -1.32 -25.83
CA GLY A 325 0.21 -0.36 -26.25
C GLY A 325 0.94 0.32 -25.09
N ASP A 326 0.57 0.05 -23.85
CA ASP A 326 1.23 0.63 -22.68
C ASP A 326 2.60 -0.02 -22.46
N LYS A 327 3.57 0.78 -22.04
CA LYS A 327 4.95 0.33 -21.79
C LYS A 327 5.03 -0.81 -20.76
N TYR A 328 4.14 -0.80 -19.79
CA TYR A 328 4.12 -1.77 -18.69
C TYR A 328 3.13 -2.92 -18.91
N HIS A 329 2.53 -3.03 -20.09
CA HIS A 329 1.52 -4.06 -20.37
C HIS A 329 2.04 -5.48 -20.10
N ALA A 330 3.24 -5.79 -20.56
CA ALA A 330 3.83 -7.12 -20.34
C ALA A 330 4.06 -7.44 -18.83
N LEU A 331 4.45 -6.44 -18.04
CA LEU A 331 4.56 -6.63 -16.58
C LEU A 331 3.17 -6.75 -15.94
N ALA A 332 2.19 -6.03 -16.45
CA ALA A 332 0.81 -6.16 -15.97
C ALA A 332 0.23 -7.56 -16.28
N GLU A 333 0.45 -8.10 -17.47
CA GLU A 333 0.03 -9.48 -17.78
C GLU A 333 0.70 -10.50 -16.85
N LYS A 334 1.96 -10.27 -16.46
CA LYS A 334 2.70 -11.14 -15.55
C LYS A 334 2.20 -11.04 -14.11
N TYR A 335 2.14 -9.82 -13.55
CA TYR A 335 1.91 -9.60 -12.12
C TYR A 335 0.46 -9.36 -11.74
N LEU A 336 -0.40 -8.99 -12.68
CA LEU A 336 -1.78 -8.55 -12.47
C LEU A 336 -2.79 -9.38 -13.30
N PRO A 337 -2.79 -10.71 -13.19
CA PRO A 337 -3.58 -11.58 -14.07
C PRO A 337 -5.10 -11.41 -13.90
N HIS A 338 -5.55 -10.76 -12.83
CA HIS A 338 -6.98 -10.55 -12.52
C HIS A 338 -7.46 -9.14 -12.83
N GLY A 339 -6.61 -8.30 -13.41
CA GLY A 339 -6.89 -6.92 -13.78
C GLY A 339 -5.91 -5.94 -13.16
N SER A 340 -5.77 -4.77 -13.78
CA SER A 340 -4.78 -3.77 -13.38
C SER A 340 -5.23 -2.99 -12.13
N CYS A 341 -6.12 -2.02 -12.32
CA CYS A 341 -6.75 -1.21 -11.27
C CYS A 341 -7.87 -0.34 -11.87
N GLY A 342 -8.56 0.42 -11.03
CA GLY A 342 -9.56 1.40 -11.47
C GLY A 342 -9.01 2.77 -11.83
N VAL A 343 -7.70 3.00 -11.73
CA VAL A 343 -7.11 4.32 -11.95
C VAL A 343 -6.52 4.43 -13.35
N VAL A 344 -6.89 5.51 -14.04
CA VAL A 344 -6.42 5.85 -15.40
C VAL A 344 -5.79 7.23 -15.36
N SER A 345 -4.60 7.40 -15.91
CA SER A 345 -3.98 8.71 -16.12
C SER A 345 -3.94 9.03 -17.60
N PHE A 346 -4.32 10.25 -17.98
CA PHE A 346 -4.31 10.67 -19.37
C PHE A 346 -3.97 12.16 -19.50
N GLU A 347 -3.39 12.53 -20.61
CA GLU A 347 -3.05 13.91 -20.94
C GLU A 347 -3.99 14.46 -22.00
N LEU A 348 -4.55 15.66 -21.77
CA LEU A 348 -5.35 16.38 -22.74
C LEU A 348 -4.48 17.30 -23.60
N LYS A 349 -4.75 17.32 -24.90
CA LYS A 349 -4.22 18.35 -25.81
C LYS A 349 -4.75 19.71 -25.36
N GLY A 350 -3.87 20.72 -25.29
CA GLY A 350 -4.22 22.03 -24.73
C GLY A 350 -3.81 22.21 -23.24
N GLY A 351 -3.15 21.21 -22.65
CA GLY A 351 -2.47 21.35 -21.37
C GLY A 351 -3.41 21.63 -20.17
N ARG A 352 -2.95 22.45 -19.24
CA ARG A 352 -3.63 22.77 -17.97
C ARG A 352 -5.04 23.35 -18.17
N GLU A 353 -5.22 24.21 -19.19
CA GLU A 353 -6.52 24.84 -19.46
C GLU A 353 -7.54 23.83 -19.93
N ALA A 354 -7.14 22.92 -20.83
CA ALA A 354 -7.98 21.82 -21.31
C ALA A 354 -8.37 20.87 -20.15
N ALA A 355 -7.43 20.50 -19.29
CA ALA A 355 -7.70 19.68 -18.13
C ALA A 355 -8.69 20.38 -17.15
N GLY A 356 -8.51 21.68 -16.89
CA GLY A 356 -9.42 22.47 -16.06
C GLY A 356 -10.82 22.56 -16.66
N THR A 357 -10.93 22.77 -17.98
CA THR A 357 -12.22 22.83 -18.69
C THR A 357 -12.91 21.47 -18.65
N PHE A 358 -12.20 20.40 -18.93
CA PHE A 358 -12.72 19.04 -18.86
C PHE A 358 -13.30 18.74 -17.48
N MET A 359 -12.49 18.88 -16.43
CA MET A 359 -12.93 18.57 -15.08
C MET A 359 -14.12 19.41 -14.60
N LYS A 360 -14.16 20.70 -14.99
CA LYS A 360 -15.29 21.60 -14.65
C LYS A 360 -16.63 21.12 -15.22
N HIS A 361 -16.62 20.40 -16.35
CA HIS A 361 -17.84 19.97 -17.04
C HIS A 361 -18.23 18.52 -16.75
N LEU A 362 -17.45 17.79 -15.95
CA LEU A 362 -17.88 16.50 -15.41
C LEU A 362 -19.10 16.69 -14.52
N LYS A 363 -20.07 15.80 -14.64
CA LYS A 363 -21.33 15.83 -13.88
C LYS A 363 -21.41 14.71 -12.86
N LEU A 364 -20.74 13.59 -13.15
CA LEU A 364 -20.76 12.40 -12.33
C LEU A 364 -19.46 12.28 -11.51
N ALA A 365 -18.31 12.46 -12.14
CA ALA A 365 -17.02 12.38 -11.48
C ALA A 365 -16.75 13.62 -10.60
N ALA A 366 -16.41 13.41 -9.33
CA ALA A 366 -16.05 14.48 -8.40
C ALA A 366 -14.58 14.91 -8.57
N ILE A 367 -14.29 16.20 -8.32
CA ILE A 367 -12.92 16.72 -8.25
C ILE A 367 -12.45 16.59 -6.81
N GLU A 368 -11.54 15.63 -6.53
CA GLU A 368 -11.02 15.40 -5.19
C GLU A 368 -9.65 14.72 -5.22
N THR A 369 -8.95 14.77 -4.09
CA THR A 369 -7.62 14.17 -3.95
C THR A 369 -7.67 12.66 -3.73
N HIS A 370 -8.82 12.11 -3.37
CA HIS A 370 -9.02 10.69 -3.13
C HIS A 370 -8.87 9.85 -4.40
N VAL A 371 -8.69 8.55 -4.25
CA VAL A 371 -8.67 7.53 -5.31
C VAL A 371 -9.21 6.23 -4.74
N ALA A 372 -9.63 5.33 -5.62
CA ALA A 372 -10.03 3.98 -5.24
C ALA A 372 -11.26 3.94 -4.31
N ASP A 373 -12.21 4.80 -4.60
CA ASP A 373 -13.53 4.90 -3.99
C ASP A 373 -14.60 4.23 -4.88
N ALA A 374 -15.71 3.84 -4.30
CA ALA A 374 -16.86 3.35 -5.03
C ALA A 374 -17.43 4.38 -6.03
N ARG A 375 -17.15 5.65 -5.82
CA ARG A 375 -17.54 6.78 -6.68
C ARG A 375 -16.36 7.23 -7.52
N THR A 376 -16.64 7.58 -8.77
CA THR A 376 -15.61 8.10 -9.68
C THR A 376 -15.17 9.49 -9.28
N CYS A 377 -13.86 9.70 -9.25
CA CYS A 377 -13.26 10.99 -8.98
C CYS A 377 -12.07 11.29 -9.90
N CYS A 378 -11.70 12.54 -10.01
CA CYS A 378 -10.58 12.99 -10.83
C CYS A 378 -9.77 14.11 -10.18
N LEU A 379 -8.55 14.26 -10.67
CA LEU A 379 -7.59 15.25 -10.20
C LEU A 379 -6.65 15.66 -11.33
N ASN A 380 -6.36 16.96 -11.47
CA ASN A 380 -5.19 17.43 -12.23
C ASN A 380 -4.06 17.73 -11.24
N PRO A 381 -2.97 16.93 -11.23
CA PRO A 381 -1.88 17.12 -10.27
C PRO A 381 -1.23 18.51 -10.37
N ALA A 382 -1.07 19.03 -11.59
CA ALA A 382 -0.44 20.31 -11.85
C ALA A 382 -1.21 21.52 -11.24
N SER A 383 -2.53 21.40 -11.08
CA SER A 383 -3.37 22.44 -10.49
C SER A 383 -3.70 22.20 -9.01
N SER A 384 -3.29 21.08 -8.43
CA SER A 384 -3.62 20.67 -7.07
C SER A 384 -2.40 20.21 -6.27
N THR A 385 -2.07 18.95 -6.27
CA THR A 385 -1.04 18.35 -5.41
C THR A 385 0.38 18.82 -5.73
N HIS A 386 0.65 19.30 -6.95
CA HIS A 386 1.95 19.78 -7.41
C HIS A 386 1.91 21.25 -7.89
N ARG A 387 0.91 22.02 -7.43
CA ARG A 387 0.71 23.40 -7.88
C ARG A 387 1.84 24.37 -7.55
N GLN A 388 2.75 24.01 -6.63
CA GLN A 388 3.94 24.81 -6.33
C GLN A 388 5.05 24.65 -7.40
N MET A 389 4.96 23.61 -8.24
CA MET A 389 5.94 23.34 -9.28
C MET A 389 5.65 24.15 -10.54
N THR A 390 6.69 24.66 -11.17
CA THR A 390 6.60 25.22 -12.53
C THR A 390 6.37 24.13 -13.56
N ASP A 391 5.86 24.48 -14.74
CA ASP A 391 5.62 23.51 -15.81
C ASP A 391 6.91 22.78 -16.24
N LYS A 392 8.09 23.44 -16.14
CA LYS A 392 9.38 22.81 -16.38
C LYS A 392 9.73 21.75 -15.32
N GLN A 393 9.43 22.02 -14.06
CA GLN A 393 9.63 21.06 -12.97
C GLN A 393 8.64 19.90 -13.07
N LEU A 394 7.38 20.19 -13.42
CA LEU A 394 6.36 19.16 -13.68
C LEU A 394 6.78 18.21 -14.81
N ALA A 395 7.24 18.76 -15.93
CA ALA A 395 7.73 17.97 -17.06
C ALA A 395 8.95 17.10 -16.66
N ALA A 396 9.88 17.65 -15.90
CA ALA A 396 11.02 16.89 -15.38
C ALA A 396 10.62 15.76 -14.41
N ALA A 397 9.50 15.93 -13.72
CA ALA A 397 8.90 14.91 -12.84
C ALA A 397 7.98 13.91 -13.58
N GLY A 398 7.87 14.00 -14.92
CA GLY A 398 6.98 13.16 -15.71
C GLY A 398 5.49 13.43 -15.50
N ILE A 399 5.14 14.65 -15.05
CA ILE A 399 3.76 15.06 -14.78
C ILE A 399 3.39 16.19 -15.75
N PRO A 400 2.87 15.90 -16.96
CA PRO A 400 2.44 16.94 -17.89
C PRO A 400 1.37 17.85 -17.28
N ALA A 401 1.39 19.14 -17.64
CA ALA A 401 0.43 20.11 -17.10
C ALA A 401 -1.05 19.77 -17.42
N GLY A 402 -1.27 19.07 -18.54
CA GLY A 402 -2.59 18.58 -18.97
C GLY A 402 -2.98 17.21 -18.41
N LEU A 403 -2.17 16.61 -17.52
CA LEU A 403 -2.46 15.31 -16.94
C LEU A 403 -3.71 15.34 -16.08
N VAL A 404 -4.62 14.42 -16.34
CA VAL A 404 -5.76 14.10 -15.46
C VAL A 404 -5.59 12.67 -14.94
N ARG A 405 -5.63 12.50 -13.63
CA ARG A 405 -5.75 11.18 -13.01
C ARG A 405 -7.21 10.97 -12.66
N MET A 406 -7.83 9.93 -13.19
CA MET A 406 -9.20 9.54 -12.92
C MET A 406 -9.21 8.19 -12.20
N SER A 407 -9.93 8.11 -11.10
CA SER A 407 -10.22 6.88 -10.37
C SER A 407 -11.65 6.47 -10.70
N CYS A 408 -11.79 5.44 -11.53
CA CYS A 408 -13.10 4.92 -11.94
C CYS A 408 -13.72 4.14 -10.78
N GLY A 409 -14.92 4.54 -10.39
CA GLY A 409 -15.71 3.88 -9.35
C GLY A 409 -16.48 2.66 -9.86
N LEU A 410 -17.61 2.40 -9.22
CA LEU A 410 -18.46 1.20 -9.46
C LEU A 410 -19.69 1.51 -10.34
N GLU A 411 -19.80 2.73 -10.83
CA GLU A 411 -20.91 3.18 -11.66
C GLU A 411 -21.00 2.37 -12.98
N SER A 412 -22.10 2.53 -13.69
CA SER A 412 -22.21 1.97 -15.05
C SER A 412 -21.11 2.53 -15.95
N LYS A 413 -20.38 1.66 -16.63
CA LYS A 413 -19.33 2.09 -17.57
C LYS A 413 -19.87 2.97 -18.69
N GLN A 414 -21.12 2.77 -19.12
CA GLN A 414 -21.78 3.59 -20.13
C GLN A 414 -22.00 5.02 -19.63
N ASP A 415 -22.42 5.17 -18.37
CA ASP A 415 -22.64 6.49 -17.76
C ASP A 415 -21.30 7.21 -17.54
N LEU A 416 -20.24 6.50 -17.13
CA LEU A 416 -18.89 7.06 -17.02
C LEU A 416 -18.37 7.57 -18.35
N ILE A 417 -18.45 6.74 -19.41
CA ILE A 417 -18.03 7.13 -20.76
C ILE A 417 -18.87 8.29 -21.28
N GLY A 418 -20.19 8.29 -21.02
CA GLY A 418 -21.07 9.39 -21.39
C GLY A 418 -20.71 10.70 -20.70
N ASP A 419 -20.38 10.68 -19.41
CA ASP A 419 -19.95 11.85 -18.66
C ASP A 419 -18.61 12.38 -19.16
N ILE A 420 -17.64 11.48 -19.41
CA ILE A 420 -16.34 11.86 -19.97
C ILE A 420 -16.49 12.45 -21.38
N ALA A 421 -17.29 11.84 -22.25
CA ALA A 421 -17.51 12.31 -23.62
C ALA A 421 -18.09 13.72 -23.66
N GLN A 422 -19.19 13.97 -22.90
CA GLN A 422 -19.81 15.29 -22.86
C GLN A 422 -18.89 16.37 -22.26
N ALA A 423 -18.01 16.01 -21.34
CA ALA A 423 -17.03 16.94 -20.79
C ALA A 423 -15.88 17.22 -21.78
N LEU A 424 -15.43 16.22 -22.54
CA LEU A 424 -14.45 16.39 -23.62
C LEU A 424 -14.99 17.26 -24.76
N ASP A 425 -16.31 17.22 -25.06
CA ASP A 425 -16.93 18.07 -26.07
C ASP A 425 -16.77 19.57 -25.75
N GLN A 426 -16.64 19.94 -24.49
CA GLN A 426 -16.45 21.32 -24.03
C GLN A 426 -14.99 21.81 -24.10
N VAL A 427 -14.04 20.89 -24.25
CA VAL A 427 -12.62 21.22 -24.46
C VAL A 427 -12.43 21.66 -25.92
N LYS A 428 -11.79 22.80 -26.16
CA LYS A 428 -11.52 23.35 -27.48
C LYS A 428 -10.35 22.66 -28.15
#